data_43a64690dd542b2eb49ae58c0a7bec0b
#
_entry.id   43a64690dd542b2eb49ae58c0a7bec0b
#
_cell.length_a   1.000
_cell.length_b   1.000
_cell.length_c   1.000
_cell.angle_alpha   90.00
_cell.angle_beta   90.00
_cell.angle_gamma   90.00
#
_symmetry.space_group_name_H-M   'P 1'
#
loop_
_entity.id
_entity.type
_entity.pdbx_description
1 polymer ?
#
loop_
_entity_poly.entity_id
_entity_poly.type
_entity_poly.pdbx_seq_one_letter_code
_entity_poly.pdbx_strand_id
1 'polypeptide(L)'
;MQLHLVDSSLPVATALAEAFAKFPEVEVAHGDLLSVARHALVVPTNGAGFAGCGFDRACTDFFGWQVGESVRQFLKRRPEACLAIGETVVVRTGHERIPYLIAASTLLFPSFTHAAPITRAMRAVLNVVSGEPEIGEDVYCPGLGTGAAGVPPRSAAGQMAEAYREWCKAAVRVNQLAPA
;
A
#
# COMPACT_ATOMS: atom_id res chain seq x y z
N MET A 1 -13.75 -3.16 5.86
CA MET A 1 -12.53 -2.46 5.39
C MET A 1 -12.92 -1.12 4.83
N GLN A 2 -12.38 -0.05 5.37
CA GLN A 2 -12.45 1.29 4.81
C GLN A 2 -11.08 1.62 4.17
N LEU A 3 -11.07 1.96 2.89
CA LEU A 3 -9.85 2.35 2.18
C LEU A 3 -9.77 3.86 2.03
N HIS A 4 -8.69 4.44 2.53
CA HIS A 4 -8.37 5.86 2.44
C HIS A 4 -7.15 6.04 1.53
N LEU A 5 -7.32 6.71 0.41
CA LEU A 5 -6.26 7.04 -0.53
C LEU A 5 -5.84 8.49 -0.30
N VAL A 6 -4.67 8.71 0.27
CA VAL A 6 -4.19 10.05 0.63
C VAL A 6 -2.80 10.27 0.08
N ASP A 7 -2.60 11.36 -0.62
CA ASP A 7 -1.28 11.73 -1.17
C ASP A 7 -1.01 13.22 -1.04
N SER A 8 0.24 13.56 -0.72
CA SER A 8 0.69 14.95 -0.60
C SER A 8 0.91 15.63 -1.95
N SER A 9 0.96 14.87 -3.04
CA SER A 9 1.03 15.37 -4.40
C SER A 9 -0.37 15.61 -4.95
N LEU A 10 -0.75 16.86 -5.18
CA LEU A 10 -2.06 17.19 -5.75
C LEU A 10 -2.34 16.47 -7.08
N PRO A 11 -1.39 16.34 -8.03
CA PRO A 11 -1.60 15.55 -9.25
C PRO A 11 -1.92 14.07 -8.97
N VAL A 12 -1.31 13.47 -7.95
CA VAL A 12 -1.58 12.07 -7.56
C VAL A 12 -2.95 11.96 -6.92
N ALA A 13 -3.27 12.81 -5.94
CA ALA A 13 -4.58 12.82 -5.29
C ALA A 13 -5.72 13.05 -6.30
N THR A 14 -5.55 13.96 -7.26
CA THR A 14 -6.52 14.19 -8.34
C THR A 14 -6.71 12.95 -9.20
N ALA A 15 -5.62 12.30 -9.62
CA ALA A 15 -5.69 11.08 -10.42
C ALA A 15 -6.36 9.93 -9.68
N LEU A 16 -6.12 9.79 -8.37
CA LEU A 16 -6.79 8.81 -7.51
C LEU A 16 -8.29 9.11 -7.44
N ALA A 17 -8.69 10.37 -7.20
CA ALA A 17 -10.10 10.76 -7.16
C ALA A 17 -10.83 10.46 -8.48
N GLU A 18 -10.20 10.74 -9.62
CA GLU A 18 -10.75 10.41 -10.95
C GLU A 18 -10.90 8.89 -11.14
N ALA A 19 -9.86 8.11 -10.79
CA ALA A 19 -9.84 6.66 -11.02
C ALA A 19 -10.82 5.90 -10.10
N PHE A 20 -10.99 6.38 -8.87
CA PHE A 20 -11.87 5.77 -7.86
C PHE A 20 -13.28 6.38 -7.79
N ALA A 21 -13.64 7.28 -8.69
CA ALA A 21 -14.96 7.95 -8.72
C ALA A 21 -16.18 6.99 -8.75
N LYS A 22 -15.99 5.75 -9.17
CA LYS A 22 -17.03 4.71 -9.21
C LYS A 22 -17.10 3.85 -7.94
N PHE A 23 -16.27 4.13 -6.95
CA PHE A 23 -16.18 3.42 -5.67
C PHE A 23 -16.44 4.40 -4.51
N PRO A 24 -17.72 4.74 -4.25
CA PRO A 24 -18.07 5.77 -3.25
C PRO A 24 -17.68 5.39 -1.82
N GLU A 25 -17.38 4.12 -1.58
CA GLU A 25 -16.86 3.60 -0.31
C GLU A 25 -15.36 3.87 -0.10
N VAL A 26 -14.65 4.33 -1.14
CA VAL A 26 -13.22 4.68 -1.03
C VAL A 26 -13.08 6.18 -0.84
N GLU A 27 -12.44 6.58 0.23
CA GLU A 27 -12.15 7.98 0.49
C GLU A 27 -10.84 8.42 -0.17
N VAL A 28 -10.87 9.53 -0.90
CA VAL A 28 -9.67 10.09 -1.53
C VAL A 28 -9.45 11.51 -1.05
N ALA A 29 -8.24 11.82 -0.59
CA ALA A 29 -7.88 13.15 -0.09
C ALA A 29 -6.48 13.59 -0.55
N HIS A 30 -6.30 14.90 -0.71
CA HIS A 30 -4.99 15.53 -0.83
C HIS A 30 -4.51 15.95 0.56
N GLY A 31 -3.35 15.48 0.98
CA GLY A 31 -2.80 15.82 2.30
C GLY A 31 -1.61 14.98 2.71
N ASP A 32 -1.11 15.24 3.91
CA ASP A 32 -0.05 14.45 4.51
C ASP A 32 -0.62 13.15 5.11
N LEU A 33 -0.24 12.04 4.50
CA LEU A 33 -0.70 10.72 4.88
C LEU A 33 -0.35 10.36 6.33
N LEU A 34 0.85 10.70 6.81
CA LEU A 34 1.28 10.41 8.18
C LEU A 34 0.50 11.20 9.23
N SER A 35 0.00 12.38 8.88
CA SER A 35 -0.79 13.21 9.79
C SER A 35 -2.21 12.67 9.99
N VAL A 36 -2.80 12.04 8.97
CA VAL A 36 -4.20 11.57 8.98
C VAL A 36 -4.35 10.07 9.18
N ALA A 37 -3.34 9.26 8.81
CA ALA A 37 -3.41 7.79 8.89
C ALA A 37 -3.72 7.31 10.30
N ARG A 38 -4.55 6.28 10.37
CA ARG A 38 -4.91 5.55 11.58
C ARG A 38 -4.87 4.06 11.28
N HIS A 39 -4.78 3.23 12.29
CA HIS A 39 -4.87 1.78 12.24
C HIS A 39 -3.83 1.13 11.32
N ALA A 40 -4.00 1.10 10.00
CA ALA A 40 -3.04 0.49 9.08
C ALA A 40 -2.54 1.47 8.01
N LEU A 41 -1.22 1.53 7.82
CA LEU A 41 -0.55 2.37 6.85
C LEU A 41 0.17 1.53 5.80
N VAL A 42 -0.16 1.73 4.53
CA VAL A 42 0.58 1.14 3.40
C VAL A 42 1.79 2.01 3.06
N VAL A 43 2.96 1.38 2.99
CA VAL A 43 4.21 2.03 2.61
C VAL A 43 4.76 1.35 1.35
N PRO A 44 4.73 2.05 0.19
CA PRO A 44 5.40 1.54 -1.01
C PRO A 44 6.90 1.42 -0.74
N THR A 45 7.45 0.25 -1.01
CA THR A 45 8.87 -0.02 -0.80
C THR A 45 9.49 -0.75 -1.99
N ASN A 46 10.79 -1.00 -1.95
CA ASN A 46 11.47 -1.85 -2.91
C ASN A 46 11.68 -3.27 -2.37
N GLY A 47 12.25 -4.15 -3.17
CA GLY A 47 12.50 -5.55 -2.80
C GLY A 47 13.43 -5.71 -1.60
N ALA A 48 14.34 -4.77 -1.34
CA ALA A 48 15.22 -4.79 -0.17
C ALA A 48 14.57 -4.22 1.11
N GLY A 49 13.32 -3.76 1.02
CA GLY A 49 12.62 -3.09 2.10
C GLY A 49 12.88 -1.58 2.12
N PHE A 50 12.92 -0.99 3.31
CA PHE A 50 13.07 0.45 3.45
C PHE A 50 14.43 0.93 2.92
N ALA A 51 14.40 1.78 1.88
CA ALA A 51 15.58 2.32 1.22
C ALA A 51 16.11 3.62 1.85
N GLY A 52 15.40 4.18 2.83
CA GLY A 52 15.79 5.42 3.50
C GLY A 52 15.67 6.68 2.64
N CYS A 53 14.81 6.66 1.63
CA CYS A 53 14.51 7.82 0.79
C CYS A 53 12.99 7.99 0.59
N GLY A 54 12.56 9.20 0.22
CA GLY A 54 11.16 9.50 -0.05
C GLY A 54 10.25 9.18 1.15
N PHE A 55 9.13 8.50 0.91
CA PHE A 55 8.14 8.18 1.93
C PHE A 55 8.66 7.17 2.97
N ASP A 56 9.55 6.23 2.57
CA ASP A 56 10.22 5.32 3.51
C ASP A 56 10.98 6.08 4.59
N ARG A 57 11.66 7.17 4.19
CA ARG A 57 12.38 8.01 5.13
C ARG A 57 11.43 8.74 6.07
N ALA A 58 10.37 9.33 5.54
CA ALA A 58 9.34 9.97 6.38
C ALA A 58 8.74 8.99 7.40
N CYS A 59 8.50 7.74 7.02
CA CYS A 59 8.08 6.69 7.93
C CYS A 59 9.14 6.37 9.01
N THR A 60 10.42 6.32 8.63
CA THR A 60 11.51 6.09 9.59
C THR A 60 11.64 7.25 10.58
N ASP A 61 11.50 8.50 10.10
CA ASP A 61 11.55 9.68 10.94
C ASP A 61 10.33 9.75 11.89
N PHE A 62 9.16 9.25 11.46
CA PHE A 62 7.92 9.24 12.24
C PHE A 62 7.85 8.09 13.27
N PHE A 63 8.15 6.86 12.86
CA PHE A 63 8.01 5.65 13.71
C PHE A 63 9.30 5.27 14.43
N GLY A 64 10.44 5.81 14.01
CA GLY A 64 11.76 5.34 14.42
C GLY A 64 12.34 4.26 13.51
N TRP A 65 13.65 4.05 13.62
CA TRP A 65 14.42 3.10 12.79
C TRP A 65 14.00 1.63 12.98
N GLN A 66 13.35 1.31 14.08
CA GLN A 66 12.94 -0.05 14.46
C GLN A 66 11.95 -0.65 13.45
N VAL A 67 11.09 0.18 12.84
CA VAL A 67 10.11 -0.28 11.84
C VAL A 67 10.83 -0.80 10.59
N GLY A 68 11.80 -0.05 10.08
CA GLY A 68 12.62 -0.49 8.96
C GLY A 68 13.45 -1.75 9.28
N GLU A 69 13.97 -1.86 10.51
CA GLU A 69 14.68 -3.06 10.96
C GLU A 69 13.74 -4.28 11.04
N SER A 70 12.52 -4.12 11.50
CA SER A 70 11.53 -5.20 11.53
C SER A 70 11.24 -5.74 10.14
N VAL A 71 11.10 -4.88 9.13
CA VAL A 71 10.97 -5.29 7.72
C VAL A 71 12.22 -6.04 7.26
N ARG A 72 13.41 -5.50 7.52
CA ARG A 72 14.68 -6.16 7.14
C ARG A 72 14.86 -7.53 7.81
N GLN A 73 14.50 -7.67 9.08
CA GLN A 73 14.57 -8.95 9.79
C GLN A 73 13.62 -9.98 9.20
N PHE A 74 12.41 -9.56 8.81
CA PHE A 74 11.49 -10.43 8.10
C PHE A 74 12.13 -10.93 6.77
N LEU A 75 12.74 -10.03 6.00
CA LEU A 75 13.38 -10.37 4.73
C LEU A 75 14.56 -11.34 4.90
N LYS A 76 15.39 -11.16 5.93
CA LYS A 76 16.53 -12.05 6.23
C LYS A 76 16.11 -13.50 6.49
N ARG A 77 14.85 -13.76 6.88
CA ARG A 77 14.34 -15.11 7.10
C ARG A 77 13.86 -15.80 5.82
N ARG A 78 13.79 -15.06 4.73
CA ARG A 78 13.37 -15.59 3.41
C ARG A 78 14.58 -16.07 2.62
N PRO A 79 14.44 -17.13 1.82
CA PRO A 79 15.54 -17.62 1.00
C PRO A 79 16.12 -16.55 0.06
N GLU A 80 15.27 -15.74 -0.55
CA GLU A 80 15.66 -14.69 -1.49
C GLU A 80 16.14 -13.41 -0.80
N ALA A 81 15.94 -13.28 0.52
CA ALA A 81 16.23 -12.09 1.33
C ALA A 81 15.64 -10.79 0.74
N CYS A 82 14.58 -10.91 -0.04
CA CYS A 82 13.90 -9.77 -0.67
C CYS A 82 12.38 -10.00 -0.77
N LEU A 83 11.64 -8.91 -1.02
CA LEU A 83 10.24 -8.93 -1.42
C LEU A 83 10.16 -8.90 -2.96
N ALA A 84 9.52 -9.89 -3.55
CA ALA A 84 9.18 -9.82 -4.95
C ALA A 84 8.15 -8.70 -5.23
N ILE A 85 8.12 -8.21 -6.46
CA ILE A 85 7.13 -7.20 -6.86
C ILE A 85 5.72 -7.77 -6.67
N GLY A 86 4.88 -7.05 -5.92
CA GLY A 86 3.53 -7.47 -5.58
C GLY A 86 3.46 -8.39 -4.36
N GLU A 87 4.51 -8.44 -3.55
CA GLU A 87 4.47 -9.00 -2.20
C GLU A 87 4.36 -7.89 -1.16
N THR A 88 3.84 -8.26 0.00
CA THR A 88 3.71 -7.38 1.17
C THR A 88 4.30 -8.05 2.40
N VAL A 89 4.72 -7.22 3.35
CA VAL A 89 4.98 -7.65 4.71
C VAL A 89 4.29 -6.71 5.69
N VAL A 90 3.65 -7.29 6.70
CA VAL A 90 3.03 -6.53 7.78
C VAL A 90 3.96 -6.55 8.98
N VAL A 91 4.18 -5.37 9.55
CA VAL A 91 4.93 -5.22 10.80
C VAL A 91 4.14 -4.35 11.78
N ARG A 92 4.29 -4.64 13.07
CA ARG A 92 3.78 -3.76 14.12
C ARG A 92 4.73 -2.58 14.30
N THR A 93 4.17 -1.38 14.35
CA THR A 93 4.96 -0.15 14.50
C THR A 93 5.26 0.19 15.96
N GLY A 94 4.45 -0.30 16.88
CA GLY A 94 4.43 0.12 18.27
C GLY A 94 3.78 1.50 18.50
N HIS A 95 3.28 2.14 17.46
CA HIS A 95 2.63 3.45 17.54
C HIS A 95 1.13 3.29 17.79
N GLU A 96 0.58 3.96 18.81
CA GLU A 96 -0.81 3.80 19.24
C GLU A 96 -1.83 4.08 18.12
N ARG A 97 -1.65 5.18 17.37
CA ARG A 97 -2.58 5.58 16.32
C ARG A 97 -2.46 4.74 15.04
N ILE A 98 -1.25 4.24 14.74
CA ILE A 98 -0.96 3.47 13.51
C ILE A 98 -0.22 2.18 13.92
N PRO A 99 -0.90 1.20 14.52
CA PRO A 99 -0.25 -0.01 15.03
C PRO A 99 0.30 -0.93 13.93
N TYR A 100 -0.20 -0.84 12.69
CA TYR A 100 0.20 -1.70 11.60
C TYR A 100 0.80 -0.91 10.44
N LEU A 101 1.92 -1.41 9.91
CA LEU A 101 2.52 -0.95 8.67
C LEU A 101 2.56 -2.10 7.67
N ILE A 102 2.04 -1.86 6.46
CA ILE A 102 2.02 -2.80 5.34
C ILE A 102 3.05 -2.32 4.32
N ALA A 103 4.25 -2.88 4.35
CA ALA A 103 5.27 -2.60 3.35
C ALA A 103 4.91 -3.36 2.06
N ALA A 104 4.65 -2.63 0.98
CA ALA A 104 4.23 -3.17 -0.31
C ALA A 104 5.32 -2.96 -1.37
N SER A 105 5.86 -4.06 -1.91
CA SER A 105 6.92 -3.98 -2.92
C SER A 105 6.36 -3.56 -4.27
N THR A 106 6.77 -2.37 -4.72
CA THR A 106 6.45 -1.81 -6.03
C THR A 106 7.60 -1.91 -7.03
N LEU A 107 8.83 -2.18 -6.54
CA LEU A 107 10.06 -2.30 -7.31
C LEU A 107 10.93 -3.41 -6.72
N LEU A 108 11.77 -4.07 -7.52
CA LEU A 108 12.86 -4.91 -6.99
C LEU A 108 14.03 -4.05 -6.51
N PHE A 109 14.43 -3.08 -7.32
CA PHE A 109 15.49 -2.12 -7.03
C PHE A 109 15.01 -0.72 -7.38
N PRO A 110 15.61 0.35 -6.79
CA PRO A 110 15.32 1.72 -7.18
C PRO A 110 15.61 1.92 -8.68
N SER A 111 14.58 1.91 -9.49
CA SER A 111 14.65 2.11 -10.95
C SER A 111 13.28 2.52 -11.46
N PHE A 112 13.26 3.23 -12.59
CA PHE A 112 12.00 3.51 -13.26
C PHE A 112 11.32 2.20 -13.68
N THR A 113 10.04 2.08 -13.42
CA THR A 113 9.28 0.89 -13.77
C THR A 113 8.05 1.24 -14.61
N HIS A 114 7.53 0.24 -15.30
CA HIS A 114 6.24 0.34 -15.98
C HIS A 114 5.09 0.07 -15.01
N ALA A 115 3.88 0.48 -15.35
CA ALA A 115 2.72 0.45 -14.46
C ALA A 115 2.29 -0.94 -13.95
N ALA A 116 2.66 -2.04 -14.61
CA ALA A 116 2.22 -3.39 -14.25
C ALA A 116 2.51 -3.83 -12.78
N PRO A 117 3.63 -3.43 -12.15
CA PRO A 117 3.88 -3.71 -10.74
C PRO A 117 2.87 -3.14 -9.76
N ILE A 118 2.21 -2.02 -10.10
CA ILE A 118 1.27 -1.33 -9.22
C ILE A 118 0.01 -2.16 -8.99
N THR A 119 -0.55 -2.76 -10.03
CA THR A 119 -1.70 -3.68 -9.90
C THR A 119 -1.38 -4.84 -8.95
N ARG A 120 -0.16 -5.42 -9.05
CA ARG A 120 0.27 -6.52 -8.17
C ARG A 120 0.41 -6.07 -6.72
N ALA A 121 1.07 -4.92 -6.50
CA ALA A 121 1.26 -4.37 -5.16
C ALA A 121 -0.09 -4.03 -4.49
N MET A 122 -1.00 -3.38 -5.20
CA MET A 122 -2.33 -3.06 -4.69
C MET A 122 -3.14 -4.33 -4.39
N ARG A 123 -3.10 -5.33 -5.28
CA ARG A 123 -3.75 -6.63 -5.04
C ARG A 123 -3.19 -7.33 -3.79
N ALA A 124 -1.87 -7.29 -3.57
CA ALA A 124 -1.25 -7.87 -2.39
C ALA A 124 -1.70 -7.18 -1.10
N VAL A 125 -1.78 -5.85 -1.10
CA VAL A 125 -2.33 -5.06 0.01
C VAL A 125 -3.77 -5.49 0.30
N LEU A 126 -4.65 -5.53 -0.71
CA LEU A 126 -6.06 -5.90 -0.55
C LEU A 126 -6.21 -7.32 -0.02
N ASN A 127 -5.39 -8.26 -0.47
CA ASN A 127 -5.42 -9.65 0.00
C ASN A 127 -5.02 -9.77 1.47
N VAL A 128 -3.97 -9.05 1.90
CA VAL A 128 -3.53 -9.06 3.29
C VAL A 128 -4.62 -8.50 4.20
N VAL A 129 -5.19 -7.36 3.86
CA VAL A 129 -6.22 -6.73 4.72
C VAL A 129 -7.52 -7.51 4.74
N SER A 130 -7.80 -8.32 3.71
CA SER A 130 -8.96 -9.22 3.69
C SER A 130 -8.75 -10.48 4.51
N GLY A 131 -7.51 -10.97 4.56
CA GLY A 131 -7.14 -12.19 5.28
C GLY A 131 -6.92 -11.97 6.78
N GLU A 132 -6.70 -10.74 7.20
CA GLU A 132 -6.39 -10.38 8.59
C GLU A 132 -7.33 -9.27 9.08
N PRO A 133 -8.49 -9.62 9.67
CA PRO A 133 -9.50 -8.65 10.11
C PRO A 133 -8.96 -7.57 11.07
N GLU A 134 -7.97 -7.93 11.89
CA GLU A 134 -7.31 -6.98 12.81
C GLU A 134 -6.59 -5.83 12.08
N ILE A 135 -6.24 -5.99 10.79
CA ILE A 135 -5.52 -5.01 10.00
C ILE A 135 -6.46 -4.24 9.07
N GLY A 136 -7.55 -4.88 8.65
CA GLY A 136 -8.41 -4.42 7.57
C GLY A 136 -9.49 -3.42 7.96
N GLU A 137 -9.50 -2.86 9.17
CA GLU A 137 -10.54 -1.92 9.59
C GLU A 137 -10.43 -0.61 8.79
N ASP A 138 -9.36 0.15 9.01
CA ASP A 138 -9.03 1.39 8.30
C ASP A 138 -7.64 1.29 7.66
N VAL A 139 -7.57 1.35 6.34
CA VAL A 139 -6.33 1.21 5.58
C VAL A 139 -6.01 2.49 4.83
N TYR A 140 -4.89 3.10 5.15
CA TYR A 140 -4.40 4.33 4.53
C TYR A 140 -3.29 4.01 3.53
N CYS A 141 -3.46 4.44 2.28
CA CYS A 141 -2.55 4.10 1.19
C CYS A 141 -2.23 5.33 0.33
N PRO A 142 -0.96 5.59 0.03
CA PRO A 142 -0.57 6.64 -0.93
C PRO A 142 -0.72 6.15 -2.37
N GLY A 143 -0.48 7.02 -3.34
CA GLY A 143 -0.35 6.65 -4.74
C GLY A 143 0.86 5.73 -4.93
N LEU A 144 0.60 4.44 -5.16
CA LEU A 144 1.65 3.44 -5.30
C LEU A 144 2.49 3.68 -6.56
N GLY A 145 3.82 3.67 -6.41
CA GLY A 145 4.77 3.80 -7.52
C GLY A 145 4.95 5.22 -8.08
N THR A 146 4.28 6.23 -7.56
CA THR A 146 4.37 7.61 -8.06
C THR A 146 5.61 8.37 -7.58
N GLY A 147 6.29 7.86 -6.55
CA GLY A 147 7.53 8.41 -6.01
C GLY A 147 8.76 7.94 -6.80
N ALA A 148 9.70 7.24 -6.15
CA ALA A 148 10.96 6.79 -6.73
C ALA A 148 10.80 5.90 -7.99
N ALA A 149 9.68 5.20 -8.16
CA ALA A 149 9.38 4.42 -9.35
C ALA A 149 9.02 5.26 -10.57
N GLY A 150 8.67 6.53 -10.40
CA GLY A 150 8.40 7.48 -11.48
C GLY A 150 7.15 7.16 -12.32
N VAL A 151 6.22 6.32 -11.83
CA VAL A 151 5.01 5.98 -12.57
C VAL A 151 4.11 7.23 -12.66
N PRO A 152 3.64 7.61 -13.87
CA PRO A 152 2.75 8.74 -14.02
C PRO A 152 1.49 8.60 -13.16
N PRO A 153 1.00 9.67 -12.49
CA PRO A 153 -0.12 9.62 -11.56
C PRO A 153 -1.37 8.92 -12.10
N ARG A 154 -1.81 9.26 -13.32
CA ARG A 154 -2.99 8.63 -13.94
C ARG A 154 -2.80 7.14 -14.21
N SER A 155 -1.58 6.74 -14.59
CA SER A 155 -1.27 5.33 -14.83
C SER A 155 -1.28 4.54 -13.52
N ALA A 156 -0.66 5.06 -12.47
CA ALA A 156 -0.65 4.45 -11.15
C ALA A 156 -2.07 4.33 -10.57
N ALA A 157 -2.83 5.41 -10.57
CA ALA A 157 -4.20 5.43 -10.07
C ALA A 157 -5.12 4.46 -10.83
N GLY A 158 -5.01 4.41 -12.16
CA GLY A 158 -5.76 3.44 -12.98
C GLY A 158 -5.46 1.99 -12.64
N GLN A 159 -4.18 1.66 -12.41
CA GLN A 159 -3.74 0.33 -12.00
C GLN A 159 -4.24 -0.05 -10.59
N MET A 160 -4.23 0.91 -9.66
CA MET A 160 -4.78 0.70 -8.31
C MET A 160 -6.28 0.46 -8.35
N ALA A 161 -7.03 1.26 -9.13
CA ALA A 161 -8.48 1.11 -9.29
C ALA A 161 -8.86 -0.20 -9.99
N GLU A 162 -8.06 -0.67 -10.95
CA GLU A 162 -8.24 -1.98 -11.58
C GLU A 162 -8.11 -3.12 -10.58
N ALA A 163 -7.04 -3.11 -9.76
CA ALA A 163 -6.84 -4.10 -8.71
C ALA A 163 -7.99 -4.11 -7.70
N TYR A 164 -8.47 -2.94 -7.29
CA TYR A 164 -9.60 -2.79 -6.38
C TYR A 164 -10.90 -3.35 -6.99
N ARG A 165 -11.18 -3.03 -8.25
CA ARG A 165 -12.34 -3.56 -8.97
C ARG A 165 -12.35 -5.09 -9.04
N GLU A 166 -11.19 -5.70 -9.34
CA GLU A 166 -11.06 -7.15 -9.39
C GLU A 166 -11.27 -7.79 -8.02
N TRP A 167 -10.73 -7.16 -6.98
CA TRP A 167 -10.92 -7.61 -5.60
C TRP A 167 -12.39 -7.55 -5.18
N CYS A 168 -13.12 -6.45 -5.47
CA CYS A 168 -14.55 -6.35 -5.20
C CYS A 168 -15.35 -7.46 -5.90
N LYS A 169 -15.04 -7.76 -7.17
CA LYS A 169 -15.70 -8.85 -7.91
C LYS A 169 -15.44 -10.22 -7.27
N ALA A 170 -14.23 -10.46 -6.77
CA ALA A 170 -13.90 -11.71 -6.09
C ALA A 170 -14.64 -11.85 -4.75
N ALA A 171 -14.73 -10.79 -3.96
CA ALA A 171 -15.46 -10.77 -2.70
C ALA A 171 -16.96 -11.09 -2.87
N VAL A 172 -17.61 -10.53 -3.90
CA VAL A 172 -19.02 -10.85 -4.23
C VAL A 172 -19.20 -12.31 -4.57
N ARG A 173 -18.28 -12.92 -5.33
CA ARG A 173 -18.36 -14.34 -5.70
C ARG A 173 -18.21 -15.26 -4.49
N VAL A 174 -17.30 -14.94 -3.56
CA VAL A 174 -17.11 -15.72 -2.33
C VAL A 174 -18.39 -15.70 -1.48
N ASN A 175 -19.01 -14.54 -1.30
CA ASN A 175 -20.26 -14.40 -0.54
C ASN A 175 -21.45 -15.13 -1.19
N GLN A 176 -21.47 -15.28 -2.52
CA GLN A 176 -22.52 -16.03 -3.23
C GLN A 176 -22.34 -17.55 -3.16
N LEU A 177 -21.13 -18.04 -2.84
CA LEU A 177 -20.80 -19.46 -2.76
C LEU A 177 -20.79 -19.98 -1.32
N ALA A 178 -20.89 -19.10 -0.32
CA ALA A 178 -21.01 -19.51 1.09
C ALA A 178 -22.39 -20.15 1.32
N PRO A 179 -22.47 -21.41 1.79
CA PRO A 179 -23.74 -22.03 2.12
C PRO A 179 -24.41 -21.30 3.29
N ALA A 180 -25.73 -21.19 3.24
CA ALA A 180 -26.57 -20.62 4.31
C ALA A 180 -26.53 -21.50 5.56
#